data_ab230df7106e7c98992a7adf0068ea6a
#
_entry.id   ab230df7106e7c98992a7adf0068ea6a
#
_cell.length_a   1.000
_cell.length_b   1.000
_cell.length_c   1.000
_cell.angle_alpha   90.00
_cell.angle_beta   90.00
_cell.angle_gamma   90.00
#
_symmetry.space_group_name_H-M   'P 1'
#
loop_
_entity.id
_entity.type
_entity.pdbx_description
1 polymer ?
#
loop_
_entity_poly.entity_id
_entity_poly.type
_entity_poly.pdbx_seq_one_letter_code
_entity_poly.pdbx_strand_id
1 'polypeptide(L)'
;MIDVNKFESMQIGLASPQKIRSWSYGEVKKPETINYRTLKPEKDGLFDERIFGPTKDYECACGKYKRIRFKGRVCDRCGVEVTSSKVRRERMGHIELAAPVSHIWYFKGIPSRMGLVLDMSPRALEEVIYFASYVVLDAGDTPLEKKQLLSEAEYREKKEEYGDRFTAEMGAEAIQKLLADVDLEKEATELKAVLKEATGQKRTRAVRRLDILEAFLKSGNKPEWMVMDVIPVMPPDLRPMVQLEGGRFATSDLNDLYRRGINRNNRLKRLLELNAPGIIVQNEKRMLQEAVDALIDNGRRGRPVAGPGNRPLKSLSHLLKGKQGRFRQNLLGKRVDYSGRSVIDVGPNLK
;
A
#
# COMPACT_ATOMS: atom_id res chain seq x y z
N MET A 1 -6.84 -21.08 -15.41
CA MET A 1 -5.64 -20.59 -14.69
C MET A 1 -4.79 -19.89 -15.73
N ILE A 2 -4.61 -18.57 -15.62
CA ILE A 2 -3.76 -17.82 -16.55
C ILE A 2 -2.32 -18.21 -16.23
N ASP A 3 -1.60 -18.74 -17.22
CA ASP A 3 -0.18 -19.04 -17.06
C ASP A 3 0.59 -17.72 -16.98
N VAL A 4 1.02 -17.35 -15.77
CA VAL A 4 1.72 -16.09 -15.48
C VAL A 4 3.04 -15.96 -16.26
N ASN A 5 3.51 -17.01 -16.90
CA ASN A 5 4.72 -16.99 -17.72
C ASN A 5 4.45 -16.69 -19.21
N LYS A 6 3.17 -16.68 -19.62
CA LYS A 6 2.73 -16.45 -21.01
C LYS A 6 2.01 -15.12 -21.13
N PHE A 7 2.69 -14.01 -20.88
CA PHE A 7 2.14 -12.68 -21.09
C PHE A 7 3.00 -11.91 -22.11
N GLU A 8 2.35 -11.10 -22.95
CA GLU A 8 3.01 -10.28 -23.96
C GLU A 8 3.39 -8.90 -23.43
N SER A 9 2.57 -8.37 -22.53
CA SER A 9 2.79 -7.05 -21.95
C SER A 9 2.34 -6.99 -20.50
N MET A 10 2.86 -6.01 -19.77
CA MET A 10 2.49 -5.72 -18.38
C MET A 10 2.17 -4.24 -18.24
N GLN A 11 1.01 -3.93 -17.67
CA GLN A 11 0.60 -2.57 -17.36
C GLN A 11 0.69 -2.32 -15.86
N ILE A 12 1.31 -1.21 -15.48
CA ILE A 12 1.36 -0.74 -14.08
C ILE A 12 0.49 0.50 -13.98
N GLY A 13 -0.40 0.54 -13.00
CA GLY A 13 -1.31 1.65 -12.78
C GLY A 13 -1.73 1.76 -11.32
N LEU A 14 -2.52 2.80 -11.01
CA LEU A 14 -3.16 2.95 -9.71
C LEU A 14 -4.34 1.99 -9.60
N ALA A 15 -4.57 1.48 -8.40
CA ALA A 15 -5.74 0.67 -8.08
C ALA A 15 -6.71 1.47 -7.19
N SER A 16 -7.97 1.53 -7.62
CA SER A 16 -9.04 2.08 -6.78
C SER A 16 -9.31 1.17 -5.57
N PRO A 17 -9.89 1.69 -4.48
CA PRO A 17 -10.32 0.86 -3.35
C PRO A 17 -11.26 -0.28 -3.78
N GLN A 18 -12.18 0.01 -4.71
CA GLN A 18 -13.10 -0.98 -5.27
C GLN A 18 -12.35 -2.08 -6.03
N LYS A 19 -11.32 -1.71 -6.79
CA LYS A 19 -10.49 -2.67 -7.51
C LYS A 19 -9.75 -3.60 -6.56
N ILE A 20 -9.19 -3.07 -5.47
CA ILE A 20 -8.51 -3.87 -4.45
C ILE A 20 -9.49 -4.84 -3.78
N ARG A 21 -10.70 -4.38 -3.42
CA ARG A 21 -11.74 -5.26 -2.87
C ARG A 21 -12.17 -6.34 -3.87
N SER A 22 -12.21 -6.05 -5.16
CA SER A 22 -12.55 -7.04 -6.20
C SER A 22 -11.52 -8.16 -6.35
N TRP A 23 -10.26 -7.92 -6.02
CA TRP A 23 -9.20 -8.94 -6.01
C TRP A 23 -9.25 -9.83 -4.78
N SER A 24 -9.84 -9.33 -3.70
CA SER A 24 -9.78 -9.96 -2.39
C SER A 24 -10.84 -11.02 -2.20
N TYR A 25 -10.45 -12.11 -1.55
CA TYR A 25 -11.34 -13.18 -1.10
C TYR A 25 -11.86 -12.96 0.33
N GLY A 26 -11.41 -11.93 1.03
CA GLY A 26 -11.90 -11.56 2.35
C GLY A 26 -11.01 -10.58 3.11
N GLU A 27 -11.57 -10.00 4.17
CA GLU A 27 -10.87 -9.04 5.04
C GLU A 27 -10.03 -9.76 6.09
N VAL A 28 -8.77 -9.35 6.22
CA VAL A 28 -7.87 -9.79 7.30
C VAL A 28 -8.02 -8.83 8.47
N LYS A 29 -8.61 -9.31 9.57
CA LYS A 29 -8.94 -8.49 10.76
C LYS A 29 -7.93 -8.65 11.88
N LYS A 30 -7.26 -9.81 11.95
CA LYS A 30 -6.38 -10.17 13.05
C LYS A 30 -4.91 -10.23 12.64
N PRO A 31 -4.00 -9.79 13.52
CA PRO A 31 -2.56 -9.85 13.26
C PRO A 31 -1.96 -11.26 13.42
N GLU A 32 -2.71 -12.20 13.99
CA GLU A 32 -2.26 -13.57 14.22
C GLU A 32 -2.02 -14.29 12.90
N THR A 33 -1.01 -15.16 12.90
CA THR A 33 -0.61 -15.97 11.75
C THR A 33 -1.10 -17.40 11.90
N ILE A 34 -0.48 -18.14 12.80
CA ILE A 34 -0.81 -19.53 13.11
C ILE A 34 -0.95 -19.71 14.63
N ASN A 35 -1.71 -20.70 15.01
CA ASN A 35 -1.75 -21.15 16.40
C ASN A 35 -0.52 -22.05 16.66
N TYR A 36 0.38 -21.63 17.52
CA TYR A 36 1.64 -22.35 17.79
C TYR A 36 1.45 -23.74 18.43
N ARG A 37 0.29 -23.99 19.08
CA ARG A 37 -0.03 -25.30 19.66
C ARG A 37 -0.54 -26.28 18.62
N THR A 38 -1.44 -25.82 17.74
CA THR A 38 -2.12 -26.66 16.76
C THR A 38 -1.48 -26.63 15.38
N LEU A 39 -0.56 -25.66 15.14
CA LEU A 39 0.09 -25.35 13.87
C LEU A 39 -0.90 -25.01 12.73
N LYS A 40 -2.14 -24.71 13.09
CA LYS A 40 -3.19 -24.33 12.13
C LYS A 40 -3.27 -22.82 11.98
N PRO A 41 -3.61 -22.33 10.79
CA PRO A 41 -3.88 -20.91 10.56
C PRO A 41 -5.02 -20.38 11.46
N GLU A 42 -4.82 -19.20 12.04
CA GLU A 42 -5.85 -18.55 12.84
C GLU A 42 -6.93 -17.94 11.93
N LYS A 43 -8.18 -17.97 12.42
CA LYS A 43 -9.33 -17.38 11.73
C LYS A 43 -9.20 -15.86 11.68
N ASP A 44 -9.56 -15.27 10.54
CA ASP A 44 -9.45 -13.83 10.24
C ASP A 44 -8.01 -13.29 10.28
N GLY A 45 -7.01 -14.18 10.38
CA GLY A 45 -5.59 -13.85 10.41
C GLY A 45 -4.93 -13.83 9.03
N LEU A 46 -3.63 -13.56 9.02
CA LEU A 46 -2.82 -13.42 7.81
C LEU A 46 -2.67 -14.72 6.98
N PHE A 47 -3.04 -15.89 7.54
CA PHE A 47 -2.97 -17.19 6.87
C PHE A 47 -4.32 -17.91 6.82
N ASP A 48 -5.43 -17.23 7.09
CA ASP A 48 -6.77 -17.82 7.17
C ASP A 48 -7.12 -18.63 5.91
N GLU A 49 -7.49 -19.90 6.11
CA GLU A 49 -7.86 -20.80 5.03
C GLU A 49 -9.19 -20.41 4.34
N ARG A 50 -10.06 -19.65 5.00
CA ARG A 50 -11.32 -19.17 4.42
C ARG A 50 -11.05 -18.08 3.37
N ILE A 51 -10.02 -17.26 3.59
CA ILE A 51 -9.64 -16.16 2.70
C ILE A 51 -8.73 -16.69 1.60
N PHE A 52 -7.65 -17.36 1.98
CA PHE A 52 -6.55 -17.71 1.09
C PHE A 52 -6.62 -19.13 0.53
N GLY A 53 -7.54 -19.95 1.02
CA GLY A 53 -7.70 -21.34 0.62
C GLY A 53 -7.06 -22.34 1.57
N PRO A 54 -7.31 -23.66 1.35
CA PRO A 54 -6.90 -24.73 2.23
C PRO A 54 -5.38 -24.94 2.22
N THR A 55 -4.83 -25.42 3.32
CA THR A 55 -3.41 -25.79 3.45
C THR A 55 -3.08 -27.14 2.82
N LYS A 56 -4.08 -28.02 2.71
CA LYS A 56 -3.96 -29.35 2.07
C LYS A 56 -4.86 -29.43 0.86
N ASP A 57 -4.39 -30.11 -0.18
CA ASP A 57 -5.16 -30.30 -1.41
C ASP A 57 -6.50 -31.01 -1.13
N TYR A 58 -7.58 -30.36 -1.59
CA TYR A 58 -8.94 -30.90 -1.53
C TYR A 58 -9.40 -31.34 -0.13
N GLU A 59 -8.92 -30.67 0.92
CA GLU A 59 -9.31 -30.92 2.29
C GLU A 59 -9.70 -29.59 2.97
N CYS A 60 -10.85 -29.55 3.65
CA CYS A 60 -11.23 -28.39 4.45
C CYS A 60 -10.53 -28.38 5.82
N ALA A 61 -10.42 -27.23 6.48
CA ALA A 61 -9.71 -27.06 7.76
C ALA A 61 -10.19 -28.00 8.89
N CYS A 62 -11.50 -28.31 8.94
CA CYS A 62 -12.06 -29.22 9.95
C CYS A 62 -12.00 -30.70 9.56
N GLY A 63 -11.58 -31.04 8.35
CA GLY A 63 -11.48 -32.42 7.85
C GLY A 63 -12.81 -33.09 7.50
N LYS A 64 -13.96 -32.37 7.52
CA LYS A 64 -15.26 -32.91 7.15
C LYS A 64 -15.32 -33.34 5.69
N TYR A 65 -14.82 -32.51 4.80
CA TYR A 65 -14.75 -32.78 3.38
C TYR A 65 -13.30 -33.03 2.99
N LYS A 66 -13.05 -34.21 2.43
CA LYS A 66 -11.75 -34.65 1.91
C LYS A 66 -11.95 -35.25 0.52
N ARG A 67 -10.96 -35.14 -0.32
CA ARG A 67 -10.89 -35.66 -1.69
C ARG A 67 -11.52 -34.77 -2.74
N ILE A 68 -11.07 -34.97 -3.96
CA ILE A 68 -11.39 -34.17 -5.17
C ILE A 68 -12.87 -34.13 -5.52
N ARG A 69 -13.64 -35.16 -5.13
CA ARG A 69 -15.11 -35.21 -5.40
C ARG A 69 -15.88 -34.03 -4.79
N PHE A 70 -15.32 -33.37 -3.79
CA PHE A 70 -15.93 -32.21 -3.13
C PHE A 70 -15.36 -30.87 -3.62
N LYS A 71 -14.60 -30.87 -4.72
CA LYS A 71 -14.01 -29.67 -5.30
C LYS A 71 -15.04 -28.58 -5.50
N GLY A 72 -14.71 -27.34 -5.08
CA GLY A 72 -15.58 -26.15 -5.20
C GLY A 72 -16.64 -26.03 -4.10
N ARG A 73 -16.77 -27.03 -3.21
CA ARG A 73 -17.72 -26.96 -2.10
C ARG A 73 -17.14 -26.14 -0.94
N VAL A 74 -17.91 -25.19 -0.44
CA VAL A 74 -17.59 -24.48 0.79
C VAL A 74 -18.08 -25.29 1.98
N CYS A 75 -17.23 -25.55 2.95
CA CYS A 75 -17.58 -26.33 4.12
C CYS A 75 -18.52 -25.53 5.04
N ASP A 76 -19.69 -26.10 5.33
CA ASP A 76 -20.70 -25.52 6.22
C ASP A 76 -20.22 -25.36 7.68
N ARG A 77 -19.22 -26.16 8.12
CA ARG A 77 -18.68 -26.13 9.48
C ARG A 77 -17.55 -25.12 9.65
N CYS A 78 -16.58 -25.09 8.72
CA CYS A 78 -15.38 -24.26 8.85
C CYS A 78 -15.31 -23.11 7.83
N GLY A 79 -16.20 -23.08 6.84
CA GLY A 79 -16.23 -22.02 5.81
C GLY A 79 -15.10 -22.10 4.77
N VAL A 80 -14.26 -23.12 4.80
CA VAL A 80 -13.14 -23.29 3.86
C VAL A 80 -13.61 -23.97 2.60
N GLU A 81 -13.27 -23.41 1.45
CA GLU A 81 -13.53 -24.00 0.14
C GLU A 81 -12.60 -25.18 -0.11
N VAL A 82 -13.16 -26.31 -0.58
CA VAL A 82 -12.41 -27.51 -0.94
C VAL A 82 -11.80 -27.34 -2.33
N THR A 83 -10.54 -26.97 -2.40
CA THR A 83 -9.82 -26.73 -3.65
C THR A 83 -8.35 -27.14 -3.51
N SER A 84 -7.55 -27.01 -4.57
CA SER A 84 -6.11 -27.23 -4.49
C SER A 84 -5.43 -26.20 -3.61
N SER A 85 -4.45 -26.60 -2.81
CA SER A 85 -3.63 -25.68 -1.98
C SER A 85 -2.85 -24.65 -2.80
N LYS A 86 -2.65 -24.88 -4.09
CA LYS A 86 -2.00 -23.93 -5.02
C LYS A 86 -2.65 -22.56 -5.05
N VAL A 87 -3.96 -22.49 -4.74
CA VAL A 87 -4.68 -21.20 -4.67
C VAL A 87 -4.12 -20.25 -3.59
N ARG A 88 -3.42 -20.78 -2.58
CA ARG A 88 -2.74 -19.97 -1.55
C ARG A 88 -1.59 -19.13 -2.11
N ARG A 89 -1.15 -19.40 -3.32
CA ARG A 89 -0.19 -18.58 -4.07
C ARG A 89 -0.85 -17.47 -4.89
N GLU A 90 -2.16 -17.58 -5.13
CA GLU A 90 -2.90 -16.72 -6.07
C GLU A 90 -3.90 -15.81 -5.37
N ARG A 91 -4.55 -16.28 -4.31
CA ARG A 91 -5.63 -15.55 -3.63
C ARG A 91 -5.09 -14.41 -2.78
N MET A 92 -5.64 -13.23 -3.02
CA MET A 92 -5.37 -12.03 -2.22
C MET A 92 -6.44 -11.82 -1.16
N GLY A 93 -6.04 -11.17 -0.07
CA GLY A 93 -6.94 -10.59 0.92
C GLY A 93 -6.83 -9.07 0.92
N HIS A 94 -7.52 -8.42 1.84
CA HIS A 94 -7.42 -6.99 2.05
C HIS A 94 -7.55 -6.62 3.53
N ILE A 95 -7.13 -5.41 3.86
CA ILE A 95 -7.29 -4.80 5.19
C ILE A 95 -8.05 -3.50 5.00
N GLU A 96 -9.22 -3.36 5.61
CA GLU A 96 -9.97 -2.10 5.65
C GLU A 96 -9.33 -1.17 6.69
N LEU A 97 -8.87 -0.02 6.24
CA LEU A 97 -8.24 0.97 7.10
C LEU A 97 -9.29 1.79 7.87
N ALA A 98 -9.00 2.07 9.13
CA ALA A 98 -9.84 2.93 9.98
C ALA A 98 -9.73 4.42 9.62
N ALA A 99 -8.64 4.81 8.96
CA ALA A 99 -8.41 6.13 8.40
C ALA A 99 -7.59 6.01 7.11
N PRO A 100 -7.81 6.89 6.13
CA PRO A 100 -7.03 6.92 4.90
C PRO A 100 -5.54 7.09 5.18
N VAL A 101 -4.70 6.47 4.34
CA VAL A 101 -3.24 6.51 4.44
C VAL A 101 -2.63 6.91 3.10
N SER A 102 -1.73 7.88 3.10
CA SER A 102 -1.04 8.32 1.90
C SER A 102 -0.04 7.26 1.41
N HIS A 103 0.01 7.01 0.11
CA HIS A 103 0.98 6.10 -0.46
C HIS A 103 2.35 6.78 -0.60
N ILE A 104 3.35 6.26 0.11
CA ILE A 104 4.68 6.88 0.24
C ILE A 104 5.41 7.09 -1.10
N TRP A 105 5.19 6.28 -2.12
CA TRP A 105 5.83 6.45 -3.42
C TRP A 105 5.40 7.73 -4.13
N TYR A 106 4.12 8.12 -3.99
CA TYR A 106 3.58 9.32 -4.63
C TYR A 106 3.83 10.58 -3.83
N PHE A 107 4.05 10.43 -2.53
CA PHE A 107 4.39 11.51 -1.61
C PHE A 107 5.91 11.79 -1.58
N LYS A 108 6.74 10.78 -1.23
CA LYS A 108 8.22 10.91 -1.08
C LYS A 108 8.99 10.64 -2.37
N GLY A 109 8.34 10.53 -3.50
CA GLY A 109 9.01 10.47 -4.81
C GLY A 109 9.74 11.78 -5.12
N ILE A 110 10.74 11.72 -6.00
CA ILE A 110 11.43 12.92 -6.52
C ILE A 110 11.23 12.94 -8.03
N PRO A 111 10.41 13.86 -8.55
CA PRO A 111 9.53 14.81 -7.84
C PRO A 111 8.31 14.14 -7.18
N SER A 112 7.75 14.78 -6.13
CA SER A 112 6.52 14.32 -5.49
C SER A 112 5.33 14.44 -6.45
N ARG A 113 4.67 13.30 -6.75
CA ARG A 113 3.52 13.29 -7.64
C ARG A 113 2.31 14.01 -7.02
N MET A 114 2.02 13.75 -5.75
CA MET A 114 0.99 14.49 -5.01
C MET A 114 1.28 15.99 -4.95
N GLY A 115 2.54 16.36 -4.69
CA GLY A 115 2.95 17.76 -4.64
C GLY A 115 2.78 18.48 -5.96
N LEU A 116 3.02 17.83 -7.08
CA LEU A 116 2.80 18.41 -8.40
C LEU A 116 1.32 18.53 -8.76
N VAL A 117 0.47 17.56 -8.42
CA VAL A 117 -0.98 17.63 -8.65
C VAL A 117 -1.59 18.75 -7.81
N LEU A 118 -1.28 18.81 -6.51
CA LEU A 118 -1.84 19.82 -5.58
C LEU A 118 -1.16 21.18 -5.66
N ASP A 119 -0.04 21.30 -6.37
CA ASP A 119 0.83 22.48 -6.36
C ASP A 119 1.36 22.86 -4.96
N MET A 120 1.60 21.83 -4.13
CA MET A 120 2.13 21.97 -2.78
C MET A 120 3.59 21.51 -2.70
N SER A 121 4.36 22.15 -1.79
CA SER A 121 5.74 21.70 -1.54
C SER A 121 5.76 20.34 -0.84
N PRO A 122 6.79 19.50 -1.07
CA PRO A 122 6.92 18.22 -0.37
C PRO A 122 6.97 18.36 1.15
N ARG A 123 7.52 19.48 1.65
CA ARG A 123 7.57 19.77 3.09
C ARG A 123 6.17 20.08 3.64
N ALA A 124 5.39 20.89 2.96
CA ALA A 124 4.02 21.19 3.33
C ALA A 124 3.15 19.92 3.39
N LEU A 125 3.27 19.05 2.38
CA LEU A 125 2.59 17.75 2.38
C LEU A 125 3.02 16.87 3.57
N GLU A 126 4.31 16.86 3.90
CA GLU A 126 4.83 16.07 5.03
C GLU A 126 4.24 16.55 6.36
N GLU A 127 4.19 17.86 6.57
CA GLU A 127 3.62 18.45 7.77
C GLU A 127 2.13 18.09 7.95
N VAL A 128 1.36 18.07 6.86
CA VAL A 128 -0.06 17.68 6.91
C VAL A 128 -0.23 16.17 7.14
N ILE A 129 0.43 15.34 6.32
CA ILE A 129 0.26 13.88 6.35
C ILE A 129 0.64 13.29 7.71
N TYR A 130 1.66 13.87 8.37
CA TYR A 130 2.14 13.38 9.67
C TYR A 130 1.62 14.19 10.87
N PHE A 131 0.52 14.91 10.68
CA PHE A 131 -0.21 15.58 11.76
C PHE A 131 0.61 16.67 12.49
N ALA A 132 1.46 17.40 11.77
CA ALA A 132 2.19 18.56 12.31
C ALA A 132 1.47 19.89 12.07
N SER A 133 0.72 19.99 10.98
CA SER A 133 -0.01 21.21 10.58
C SER A 133 -1.37 20.88 9.99
N TYR A 134 -2.34 21.78 10.18
CA TYR A 134 -3.62 21.75 9.49
C TYR A 134 -3.46 22.29 8.07
N VAL A 135 -4.29 21.81 7.16
CA VAL A 135 -4.43 22.39 5.82
C VAL A 135 -5.86 22.87 5.62
N VAL A 136 -6.02 24.08 5.12
CA VAL A 136 -7.32 24.67 4.80
C VAL A 136 -7.88 23.99 3.56
N LEU A 137 -9.01 23.30 3.71
CA LEU A 137 -9.76 22.66 2.63
C LEU A 137 -10.67 23.65 1.93
N ASP A 138 -11.42 24.39 2.72
CA ASP A 138 -12.32 25.45 2.27
C ASP A 138 -12.12 26.69 3.15
N ALA A 139 -11.84 27.81 2.51
CA ALA A 139 -11.64 29.09 3.18
C ALA A 139 -12.96 29.81 3.51
N GLY A 140 -14.06 29.47 2.83
CA GLY A 140 -15.34 30.16 2.99
C GLY A 140 -15.21 31.67 2.85
N ASP A 141 -15.89 32.41 3.72
CA ASP A 141 -15.88 33.91 3.76
C ASP A 141 -14.76 34.46 4.67
N THR A 142 -13.63 33.76 4.79
CA THR A 142 -12.50 34.15 5.63
C THR A 142 -11.31 34.63 4.79
N PRO A 143 -10.38 35.42 5.35
CA PRO A 143 -9.18 35.86 4.63
C PRO A 143 -8.13 34.74 4.45
N LEU A 144 -8.47 33.50 4.78
CA LEU A 144 -7.61 32.32 4.59
C LEU A 144 -7.57 31.93 3.11
N GLU A 145 -6.49 31.29 2.71
CA GLU A 145 -6.37 30.73 1.36
C GLU A 145 -6.55 29.22 1.37
N LYS A 146 -7.17 28.65 0.33
CA LYS A 146 -7.24 27.20 0.13
C LYS A 146 -5.82 26.63 0.04
N LYS A 147 -5.57 25.52 0.73
CA LYS A 147 -4.26 24.86 0.89
C LYS A 147 -3.26 25.60 1.79
N GLN A 148 -3.67 26.68 2.46
CA GLN A 148 -2.84 27.32 3.48
C GLN A 148 -2.59 26.36 4.64
N LEU A 149 -1.36 26.35 5.17
CA LEU A 149 -1.01 25.59 6.36
C LEU A 149 -1.22 26.44 7.61
N LEU A 150 -1.79 25.82 8.63
CA LEU A 150 -1.99 26.43 9.94
C LEU A 150 -1.34 25.52 11.01
N SER A 151 -0.57 26.11 11.89
CA SER A 151 -0.12 25.42 13.12
C SER A 151 -1.31 25.19 14.05
N GLU A 152 -1.14 24.34 15.06
CA GLU A 152 -2.17 24.07 16.07
C GLU A 152 -2.64 25.37 16.78
N ALA A 153 -1.71 26.29 17.07
CA ALA A 153 -2.01 27.58 17.71
C ALA A 153 -2.82 28.49 16.78
N GLU A 154 -2.37 28.66 15.54
CA GLU A 154 -3.06 29.45 14.53
C GLU A 154 -4.46 28.89 14.20
N TYR A 155 -4.57 27.54 14.14
CA TYR A 155 -5.87 26.90 13.91
C TYR A 155 -6.86 27.22 15.04
N ARG A 156 -6.43 27.15 16.31
CA ARG A 156 -7.29 27.51 17.46
C ARG A 156 -7.70 28.97 17.43
N GLU A 157 -6.75 29.89 17.21
CA GLU A 157 -7.02 31.31 17.08
C GLU A 157 -8.03 31.58 15.96
N LYS A 158 -7.81 31.01 14.77
CA LYS A 158 -8.73 31.20 13.64
C LYS A 158 -10.08 30.54 13.86
N LYS A 159 -10.12 29.44 14.58
CA LYS A 159 -11.37 28.75 14.95
C LYS A 159 -12.19 29.56 15.95
N GLU A 160 -11.54 30.25 16.89
CA GLU A 160 -12.20 31.19 17.81
C GLU A 160 -12.71 32.45 17.07
N GLU A 161 -11.93 32.97 16.11
CA GLU A 161 -12.25 34.16 15.33
C GLU A 161 -13.38 33.95 14.31
N TYR A 162 -13.30 32.86 13.53
CA TYR A 162 -14.19 32.61 12.39
C TYR A 162 -15.21 31.49 12.60
N GLY A 163 -15.09 30.69 13.67
CA GLY A 163 -15.99 29.57 13.97
C GLY A 163 -15.96 28.50 12.88
N ASP A 164 -17.16 28.15 12.38
CA ASP A 164 -17.34 27.11 11.37
C ASP A 164 -17.37 27.64 9.91
N ARG A 165 -16.94 28.90 9.70
CA ARG A 165 -16.93 29.53 8.38
C ARG A 165 -15.83 29.03 7.46
N PHE A 166 -14.84 28.30 7.98
CA PHE A 166 -13.79 27.63 7.21
C PHE A 166 -13.61 26.20 7.68
N THR A 167 -13.05 25.36 6.81
CA THR A 167 -12.74 23.96 7.12
C THR A 167 -11.26 23.71 6.94
N ALA A 168 -10.61 23.21 7.99
CA ALA A 168 -9.22 22.77 7.94
C ALA A 168 -9.06 21.43 8.67
N GLU A 169 -8.25 20.54 8.10
CA GLU A 169 -8.05 19.20 8.59
C GLU A 169 -6.58 18.80 8.53
N MET A 170 -6.23 17.68 9.16
CA MET A 170 -4.90 17.08 9.17
C MET A 170 -4.91 15.67 8.58
N GLY A 171 -3.72 15.21 8.19
CA GLY A 171 -3.49 13.82 7.80
C GLY A 171 -3.80 13.53 6.34
N ALA A 172 -3.70 12.26 5.98
CA ALA A 172 -3.92 11.81 4.60
C ALA A 172 -5.37 12.00 4.14
N GLU A 173 -6.33 12.03 5.05
CA GLU A 173 -7.74 12.31 4.75
C GLU A 173 -7.94 13.70 4.15
N ALA A 174 -7.30 14.72 4.73
CA ALA A 174 -7.32 16.08 4.19
C ALA A 174 -6.71 16.13 2.78
N ILE A 175 -5.60 15.45 2.57
CA ILE A 175 -4.96 15.37 1.25
C ILE A 175 -5.84 14.62 0.24
N GLN A 176 -6.55 13.57 0.65
CA GLN A 176 -7.49 12.84 -0.20
C GLN A 176 -8.63 13.74 -0.67
N LYS A 177 -9.22 14.54 0.22
CA LYS A 177 -10.26 15.51 -0.10
C LYS A 177 -9.74 16.55 -1.09
N LEU A 178 -8.55 17.12 -0.86
CA LEU A 178 -7.93 18.05 -1.79
C LEU A 178 -7.67 17.44 -3.17
N LEU A 179 -7.22 16.18 -3.23
CA LEU A 179 -6.99 15.47 -4.50
C LEU A 179 -8.28 15.17 -5.25
N ALA A 180 -9.36 14.85 -4.53
CA ALA A 180 -10.68 14.63 -5.13
C ALA A 180 -11.28 15.91 -5.73
N ASP A 181 -10.94 17.06 -5.17
CA ASP A 181 -11.44 18.38 -5.53
C ASP A 181 -10.72 18.99 -6.74
N VAL A 182 -9.64 18.35 -7.22
CA VAL A 182 -8.86 18.83 -8.38
C VAL A 182 -9.59 18.56 -9.69
N ASP A 183 -9.95 19.63 -10.38
CA ASP A 183 -10.41 19.56 -11.77
C ASP A 183 -9.21 19.47 -12.71
N LEU A 184 -8.92 18.25 -13.17
CA LEU A 184 -7.76 17.95 -14.03
C LEU A 184 -7.81 18.68 -15.36
N GLU A 185 -8.99 18.82 -15.98
CA GLU A 185 -9.16 19.44 -17.29
C GLU A 185 -8.93 20.93 -17.23
N LYS A 186 -9.54 21.60 -16.22
CA LYS A 186 -9.38 23.01 -15.98
C LYS A 186 -7.93 23.38 -15.68
N GLU A 187 -7.31 22.67 -14.73
CA GLU A 187 -5.91 22.87 -14.34
C GLU A 187 -4.94 22.66 -15.54
N ALA A 188 -5.17 21.63 -16.36
CA ALA A 188 -4.37 21.37 -17.54
C ALA A 188 -4.50 22.51 -18.58
N THR A 189 -5.70 23.07 -18.76
CA THR A 189 -5.95 24.17 -19.69
C THR A 189 -5.27 25.46 -19.21
N GLU A 190 -5.38 25.77 -17.91
CA GLU A 190 -4.72 26.93 -17.31
C GLU A 190 -3.18 26.82 -17.42
N LEU A 191 -2.62 25.65 -17.15
CA LEU A 191 -1.18 25.44 -17.32
C LEU A 191 -0.70 25.56 -18.76
N LYS A 192 -1.49 25.13 -19.74
CA LYS A 192 -1.18 25.34 -21.17
C LYS A 192 -1.15 26.84 -21.53
N ALA A 193 -2.04 27.65 -20.93
CA ALA A 193 -2.01 29.09 -21.10
C ALA A 193 -0.74 29.71 -20.46
N VAL A 194 -0.42 29.33 -19.24
CA VAL A 194 0.78 29.77 -18.52
C VAL A 194 2.07 29.43 -19.28
N LEU A 195 2.14 28.27 -19.95
CA LEU A 195 3.32 27.82 -20.69
C LEU A 195 3.65 28.70 -21.91
N LYS A 196 2.68 29.45 -22.44
CA LYS A 196 2.91 30.38 -23.57
C LYS A 196 3.76 31.59 -23.13
N GLU A 197 3.64 32.01 -21.87
CA GLU A 197 4.29 33.22 -21.35
C GLU A 197 5.44 32.90 -20.38
N ALA A 198 5.41 31.72 -19.74
CA ALA A 198 6.39 31.35 -18.72
C ALA A 198 7.75 31.03 -19.31
N THR A 199 8.81 31.46 -18.61
CA THR A 199 10.23 31.20 -18.93
C THR A 199 10.97 30.59 -17.74
N GLY A 200 12.16 30.02 -17.98
CA GLY A 200 13.06 29.55 -16.91
C GLY A 200 12.47 28.44 -16.05
N GLN A 201 12.66 28.58 -14.74
CA GLN A 201 12.23 27.57 -13.76
C GLN A 201 10.71 27.44 -13.65
N LYS A 202 9.96 28.55 -13.82
CA LYS A 202 8.50 28.55 -13.81
C LYS A 202 7.95 27.67 -14.94
N ARG A 203 8.54 27.80 -16.14
CA ARG A 203 8.17 26.93 -17.26
C ARG A 203 8.46 25.46 -16.98
N THR A 204 9.65 25.15 -16.45
CA THR A 204 10.03 23.75 -16.14
C THR A 204 9.09 23.11 -15.12
N ARG A 205 8.67 23.86 -14.09
CA ARG A 205 7.69 23.41 -13.11
C ARG A 205 6.32 23.17 -13.74
N ALA A 206 5.85 24.11 -14.56
CA ALA A 206 4.57 24.01 -15.25
C ALA A 206 4.53 22.81 -16.21
N VAL A 207 5.59 22.55 -16.97
CA VAL A 207 5.70 21.36 -17.83
C VAL A 207 5.57 20.07 -17.03
N ARG A 208 6.36 19.93 -15.96
CA ARG A 208 6.31 18.71 -15.10
C ARG A 208 4.94 18.49 -14.48
N ARG A 209 4.24 19.58 -14.11
CA ARG A 209 2.89 19.52 -13.55
C ARG A 209 1.90 19.10 -14.62
N LEU A 210 1.95 19.71 -15.81
CA LEU A 210 1.10 19.38 -16.95
C LEU A 210 1.24 17.91 -17.37
N ASP A 211 2.47 17.40 -17.47
CA ASP A 211 2.73 16.00 -17.84
C ASP A 211 2.00 15.00 -16.92
N ILE A 212 1.95 15.29 -15.62
CA ILE A 212 1.26 14.42 -14.65
C ILE A 212 -0.25 14.54 -14.78
N LEU A 213 -0.79 15.76 -14.91
CA LEU A 213 -2.24 15.96 -15.09
C LEU A 213 -2.73 15.30 -16.37
N GLU A 214 -2.01 15.43 -17.47
CA GLU A 214 -2.33 14.75 -18.73
C GLU A 214 -2.21 13.23 -18.62
N ALA A 215 -1.24 12.71 -17.85
CA ALA A 215 -1.13 11.28 -17.59
C ALA A 215 -2.34 10.74 -16.84
N PHE A 216 -2.87 11.48 -15.85
CA PHE A 216 -4.12 11.13 -15.17
C PHE A 216 -5.31 11.14 -16.11
N LEU A 217 -5.47 12.18 -16.93
CA LEU A 217 -6.55 12.29 -17.91
C LEU A 217 -6.51 11.15 -18.92
N LYS A 218 -5.33 10.83 -19.50
CA LYS A 218 -5.17 9.77 -20.48
C LYS A 218 -5.39 8.37 -19.92
N SER A 219 -5.01 8.14 -18.66
CA SER A 219 -5.12 6.81 -18.03
C SER A 219 -6.48 6.55 -17.40
N GLY A 220 -7.31 7.58 -17.18
CA GLY A 220 -8.58 7.48 -16.46
C GLY A 220 -8.41 7.20 -14.95
N ASN A 221 -7.18 7.28 -14.43
CA ASN A 221 -6.93 7.16 -13.00
C ASN A 221 -7.34 8.45 -12.27
N LYS A 222 -7.84 8.30 -11.04
CA LYS A 222 -8.17 9.44 -10.20
C LYS A 222 -7.03 9.79 -9.25
N PRO A 223 -6.70 11.08 -9.06
CA PRO A 223 -5.63 11.50 -8.14
C PRO A 223 -5.85 11.06 -6.69
N GLU A 224 -7.11 10.99 -6.23
CA GLU A 224 -7.49 10.53 -4.89
C GLU A 224 -7.03 9.08 -4.59
N TRP A 225 -6.81 8.25 -5.63
CA TRP A 225 -6.31 6.87 -5.46
C TRP A 225 -4.84 6.78 -5.02
N MET A 226 -4.13 7.91 -4.98
CA MET A 226 -2.81 7.98 -4.37
C MET A 226 -2.87 7.93 -2.83
N VAL A 227 -4.08 8.08 -2.27
CA VAL A 227 -4.39 7.83 -0.85
C VAL A 227 -5.21 6.55 -0.76
N MET A 228 -4.86 5.68 0.17
CA MET A 228 -5.41 4.33 0.28
C MET A 228 -6.40 4.23 1.44
N ASP A 229 -7.59 3.72 1.17
CA ASP A 229 -8.58 3.33 2.18
C ASP A 229 -8.48 1.85 2.52
N VAL A 230 -7.88 1.07 1.60
CA VAL A 230 -7.77 -0.39 1.67
C VAL A 230 -6.37 -0.81 1.28
N ILE A 231 -5.77 -1.73 2.04
CA ILE A 231 -4.47 -2.32 1.72
C ILE A 231 -4.67 -3.74 1.20
N PRO A 232 -4.10 -4.09 0.03
CA PRO A 232 -4.11 -5.47 -0.44
C PRO A 232 -3.15 -6.33 0.39
N VAL A 233 -3.59 -7.54 0.72
CA VAL A 233 -2.77 -8.53 1.43
C VAL A 233 -2.31 -9.59 0.43
N MET A 234 -1.00 -9.71 0.30
CA MET A 234 -0.36 -10.66 -0.60
C MET A 234 -0.69 -12.11 -0.23
N PRO A 235 -0.80 -13.04 -1.20
CA PRO A 235 -1.02 -14.46 -0.93
C PRO A 235 0.01 -15.05 0.05
N PRO A 236 -0.41 -15.96 0.94
CA PRO A 236 0.46 -16.53 2.00
C PRO A 236 1.72 -17.22 1.48
N ASP A 237 1.64 -17.93 0.37
CA ASP A 237 2.79 -18.67 -0.18
C ASP A 237 3.87 -17.73 -0.78
N LEU A 238 3.56 -16.46 -1.01
CA LEU A 238 4.54 -15.44 -1.40
C LEU A 238 5.21 -14.77 -0.20
N ARG A 239 4.71 -15.01 1.02
CA ARG A 239 5.26 -14.56 2.31
C ARG A 239 5.25 -15.70 3.34
N PRO A 240 5.92 -16.82 3.06
CA PRO A 240 5.77 -18.06 3.81
C PRO A 240 6.24 -17.93 5.26
N MET A 241 5.69 -18.81 6.10
CA MET A 241 6.11 -19.06 7.46
C MET A 241 6.40 -20.54 7.59
N VAL A 242 7.66 -20.89 7.83
CA VAL A 242 8.16 -22.27 7.82
C VAL A 242 8.66 -22.66 9.20
N GLN A 243 8.26 -23.83 9.68
CA GLN A 243 8.78 -24.39 10.92
C GLN A 243 10.18 -24.97 10.67
N LEU A 244 11.14 -24.55 11.49
CA LEU A 244 12.49 -25.09 11.52
C LEU A 244 12.60 -26.22 12.57
N GLU A 245 13.68 -26.99 12.46
CA GLU A 245 14.05 -27.94 13.50
C GLU A 245 14.19 -27.25 14.86
N GLY A 246 13.72 -27.90 15.93
CA GLY A 246 13.68 -27.32 17.28
C GLY A 246 12.49 -26.41 17.56
N GLY A 247 11.41 -26.46 16.75
CA GLY A 247 10.15 -25.75 17.01
C GLY A 247 10.17 -24.24 16.74
N ARG A 248 11.26 -23.69 16.19
CA ARG A 248 11.37 -22.30 15.79
C ARG A 248 10.72 -22.09 14.42
N PHE A 249 10.24 -20.86 14.17
CA PHE A 249 9.66 -20.48 12.89
C PHE A 249 10.54 -19.48 12.16
N ALA A 250 10.77 -19.70 10.88
CA ALA A 250 11.28 -18.71 9.95
C ALA A 250 10.09 -18.08 9.24
N THR A 251 10.02 -16.76 9.22
CA THR A 251 8.94 -16.02 8.58
C THR A 251 9.47 -14.94 7.67
N SER A 252 8.70 -14.60 6.64
CA SER A 252 8.97 -13.44 5.80
C SER A 252 8.82 -12.15 6.61
N ASP A 253 9.71 -11.18 6.38
CA ASP A 253 9.65 -9.85 7.01
C ASP A 253 8.31 -9.13 6.75
N LEU A 254 7.66 -9.43 5.62
CA LEU A 254 6.34 -8.87 5.28
C LEU A 254 5.27 -9.25 6.30
N ASN A 255 5.33 -10.43 6.89
CA ASN A 255 4.35 -10.83 7.90
C ASN A 255 4.43 -9.93 9.13
N ASP A 256 5.64 -9.56 9.57
CA ASP A 256 5.82 -8.62 10.70
C ASP A 256 5.34 -7.21 10.35
N LEU A 257 5.59 -6.75 9.13
CA LEU A 257 5.12 -5.45 8.66
C LEU A 257 3.59 -5.40 8.57
N TYR A 258 2.94 -6.45 8.03
CA TYR A 258 1.47 -6.57 8.04
C TYR A 258 0.91 -6.60 9.46
N ARG A 259 1.50 -7.38 10.36
CA ARG A 259 1.08 -7.47 11.77
C ARG A 259 1.13 -6.10 12.45
N ARG A 260 2.18 -5.32 12.23
CA ARG A 260 2.30 -3.95 12.75
C ARG A 260 1.18 -3.06 12.23
N GLY A 261 0.90 -3.10 10.94
CA GLY A 261 -0.20 -2.36 10.31
C GLY A 261 -1.55 -2.74 10.89
N ILE A 262 -1.87 -4.03 10.99
CA ILE A 262 -3.15 -4.52 11.53
C ILE A 262 -3.31 -4.13 13.00
N ASN A 263 -2.25 -4.26 13.83
CA ASN A 263 -2.30 -3.87 15.23
C ASN A 263 -2.62 -2.38 15.40
N ARG A 264 -1.97 -1.50 14.64
CA ARG A 264 -2.23 -0.06 14.66
C ARG A 264 -3.65 0.26 14.18
N ASN A 265 -4.07 -0.39 13.10
CA ASN A 265 -5.41 -0.23 12.55
C ASN A 265 -6.51 -0.64 13.56
N ASN A 266 -6.36 -1.80 14.19
CA ASN A 266 -7.31 -2.29 15.18
C ASN A 266 -7.35 -1.40 16.44
N ARG A 267 -6.19 -0.89 16.87
CA ARG A 267 -6.11 0.06 17.96
C ARG A 267 -6.82 1.36 17.63
N LEU A 268 -6.62 1.88 16.41
CA LEU A 268 -7.31 3.08 15.93
C LEU A 268 -8.83 2.86 15.87
N LYS A 269 -9.30 1.75 15.30
CA LYS A 269 -10.74 1.38 15.29
C LYS A 269 -11.33 1.44 16.68
N ARG A 270 -10.66 0.83 17.67
CA ARG A 270 -11.10 0.82 19.07
C ARG A 270 -11.12 2.22 19.70
N LEU A 271 -10.12 3.05 19.41
CA LEU A 271 -10.07 4.43 19.91
C LEU A 271 -11.20 5.29 19.35
N LEU A 272 -11.55 5.10 18.07
CA LEU A 272 -12.68 5.78 17.43
C LEU A 272 -14.02 5.33 18.02
N GLU A 273 -14.20 4.03 18.26
CA GLU A 273 -15.40 3.47 18.90
C GLU A 273 -15.60 3.97 20.34
N LEU A 274 -14.50 4.21 21.06
CA LEU A 274 -14.51 4.73 22.42
C LEU A 274 -14.58 6.26 22.51
N ASN A 275 -14.67 6.97 21.37
CA ASN A 275 -14.63 8.43 21.29
C ASN A 275 -13.44 9.03 22.08
N ALA A 276 -12.25 8.46 21.91
CA ALA A 276 -11.03 8.88 22.58
C ALA A 276 -10.68 10.34 22.25
N PRO A 277 -9.93 11.05 23.12
CA PRO A 277 -9.49 12.43 22.87
C PRO A 277 -8.78 12.57 21.52
N GLY A 278 -9.07 13.68 20.81
CA GLY A 278 -8.60 13.89 19.44
C GLY A 278 -7.08 13.77 19.27
N ILE A 279 -6.31 14.24 20.24
CA ILE A 279 -4.84 14.16 20.22
C ILE A 279 -4.32 12.71 20.24
N ILE A 280 -5.01 11.81 20.92
CA ILE A 280 -4.66 10.38 20.98
C ILE A 280 -5.00 9.74 19.63
N VAL A 281 -6.16 10.05 19.06
CA VAL A 281 -6.60 9.58 17.74
C VAL A 281 -5.64 10.05 16.65
N GLN A 282 -5.25 11.32 16.64
CA GLN A 282 -4.29 11.87 15.68
C GLN A 282 -2.93 11.17 15.77
N ASN A 283 -2.44 10.92 16.98
CA ASN A 283 -1.18 10.19 17.17
C ASN A 283 -1.26 8.76 16.66
N GLU A 284 -2.38 8.04 16.88
CA GLU A 284 -2.54 6.68 16.37
C GLU A 284 -2.73 6.66 14.85
N LYS A 285 -3.42 7.65 14.25
CA LYS A 285 -3.49 7.85 12.79
C LYS A 285 -2.07 8.05 12.21
N ARG A 286 -1.23 8.87 12.85
CA ARG A 286 0.16 9.07 12.45
C ARG A 286 0.97 7.77 12.53
N MET A 287 0.81 6.99 13.59
CA MET A 287 1.49 5.69 13.73
C MET A 287 1.01 4.68 12.70
N LEU A 288 -0.27 4.70 12.32
CA LEU A 288 -0.80 3.87 11.23
C LEU A 288 -0.17 4.26 9.89
N GLN A 289 -0.08 5.56 9.60
CA GLN A 289 0.61 6.06 8.40
C GLN A 289 2.06 5.55 8.35
N GLU A 290 2.81 5.66 9.44
CA GLU A 290 4.20 5.18 9.53
C GLU A 290 4.31 3.66 9.36
N ALA A 291 3.36 2.88 9.89
CA ALA A 291 3.35 1.42 9.73
C ALA A 291 3.12 1.00 8.28
N VAL A 292 2.23 1.68 7.57
CA VAL A 292 1.97 1.43 6.14
C VAL A 292 3.14 1.90 5.28
N ASP A 293 3.76 3.03 5.59
CA ASP A 293 4.97 3.49 4.91
C ASP A 293 6.09 2.44 5.00
N ALA A 294 6.29 1.85 6.18
CA ALA A 294 7.27 0.77 6.37
C ALA A 294 6.91 -0.50 5.58
N LEU A 295 5.63 -0.85 5.45
CA LEU A 295 5.18 -1.98 4.64
C LEU A 295 5.52 -1.78 3.15
N ILE A 296 5.32 -0.58 2.62
CA ILE A 296 5.51 -0.27 1.20
C ILE A 296 6.99 -0.04 0.89
N ASP A 297 7.67 0.86 1.59
CA ASP A 297 9.08 1.23 1.34
C ASP A 297 9.80 1.56 2.66
N ASN A 298 10.22 0.55 3.39
CA ASN A 298 10.88 0.70 4.68
C ASN A 298 12.21 1.46 4.55
N GLY A 299 12.37 2.51 5.34
CA GLY A 299 13.54 3.38 5.33
C GLY A 299 13.46 4.55 4.32
N ARG A 300 12.35 4.71 3.60
CA ARG A 300 12.12 5.87 2.73
C ARG A 300 11.97 7.17 3.52
N ARG A 301 11.38 7.08 4.71
CA ARG A 301 11.22 8.19 5.65
C ARG A 301 11.86 7.84 6.99
N GLY A 302 13.00 8.45 7.28
CA GLY A 302 13.70 8.28 8.55
C GLY A 302 14.37 6.92 8.74
N ARG A 303 14.52 6.49 9.98
CA ARG A 303 15.16 5.21 10.31
C ARG A 303 14.27 4.04 9.91
N PRO A 304 14.81 3.03 9.24
CA PRO A 304 14.03 1.85 8.89
C PRO A 304 13.60 1.07 10.13
N VAL A 305 12.42 0.47 10.04
CA VAL A 305 11.96 -0.49 11.02
C VAL A 305 12.86 -1.72 10.97
N ALA A 306 13.42 -2.10 12.12
CA ALA A 306 14.33 -3.23 12.24
C ALA A 306 13.70 -4.42 12.96
N GLY A 307 14.17 -5.60 12.62
CA GLY A 307 13.88 -6.85 13.27
C GLY A 307 14.99 -7.27 14.26
N PRO A 308 15.04 -8.54 14.65
CA PRO A 308 16.09 -9.08 15.50
C PRO A 308 17.48 -8.81 14.92
N GLY A 309 18.45 -8.48 15.79
CA GLY A 309 19.81 -8.14 15.37
C GLY A 309 19.93 -6.79 14.67
N ASN A 310 19.00 -5.88 14.84
CA ASN A 310 18.98 -4.54 14.26
C ASN A 310 18.98 -4.51 12.71
N ARG A 311 18.64 -5.63 12.06
CA ARG A 311 18.56 -5.75 10.62
C ARG A 311 17.29 -5.06 10.11
N PRO A 312 17.35 -4.14 9.13
CA PRO A 312 16.17 -3.55 8.51
C PRO A 312 15.26 -4.62 7.89
N LEU A 313 13.96 -4.52 8.13
CA LEU A 313 12.98 -5.43 7.52
C LEU A 313 12.82 -5.12 6.02
N LYS A 314 12.74 -6.18 5.21
CA LYS A 314 12.50 -6.06 3.76
C LYS A 314 11.02 -5.74 3.50
N SER A 315 10.75 -4.58 2.92
CA SER A 315 9.41 -4.14 2.50
C SER A 315 9.06 -4.59 1.09
N LEU A 316 7.83 -4.28 0.65
CA LEU A 316 7.37 -4.58 -0.72
C LEU A 316 8.28 -3.98 -1.80
N SER A 317 8.77 -2.75 -1.61
CA SER A 317 9.72 -2.11 -2.53
C SER A 317 11.01 -2.92 -2.72
N HIS A 318 11.49 -3.57 -1.67
CA HIS A 318 12.70 -4.40 -1.74
C HIS A 318 12.51 -5.67 -2.57
N LEU A 319 11.26 -6.15 -2.72
CA LEU A 319 10.95 -7.28 -3.62
C LEU A 319 11.03 -6.90 -5.10
N LEU A 320 10.92 -5.62 -5.42
CA LEU A 320 10.91 -5.11 -6.79
C LEU A 320 12.26 -4.55 -7.22
N LYS A 321 13.00 -3.93 -6.27
CA LYS A 321 14.27 -3.22 -6.50
C LYS A 321 15.48 -4.16 -6.54
N GLY A 322 16.56 -3.69 -7.16
CA GLY A 322 17.89 -4.30 -7.13
C GLY A 322 18.08 -5.51 -8.04
N LYS A 323 19.26 -6.16 -7.93
CA LYS A 323 19.67 -7.29 -8.78
C LYS A 323 18.78 -8.51 -8.62
N GLN A 324 18.29 -8.75 -7.40
CA GLN A 324 17.40 -9.87 -7.05
C GLN A 324 15.92 -9.49 -7.06
N GLY A 325 15.58 -8.26 -7.45
CA GLY A 325 14.20 -7.81 -7.56
C GLY A 325 13.48 -8.38 -8.77
N ARG A 326 12.16 -8.36 -8.73
CA ARG A 326 11.29 -8.94 -9.78
C ARG A 326 11.57 -8.38 -11.17
N PHE A 327 11.82 -7.08 -11.30
CA PHE A 327 12.10 -6.48 -12.60
C PHE A 327 13.34 -7.08 -13.26
N ARG A 328 14.45 -7.17 -12.55
CA ARG A 328 15.72 -7.66 -13.11
C ARG A 328 15.78 -9.19 -13.18
N GLN A 329 15.21 -9.90 -12.20
CA GLN A 329 15.38 -11.35 -12.09
C GLN A 329 14.31 -12.14 -12.85
N ASN A 330 13.08 -11.61 -13.01
CA ASN A 330 11.96 -12.36 -13.55
C ASN A 330 11.31 -11.74 -14.79
N LEU A 331 11.49 -10.43 -15.04
CA LEU A 331 10.88 -9.72 -16.16
C LEU A 331 11.87 -9.41 -17.28
N LEU A 332 13.00 -8.77 -16.96
CA LEU A 332 14.04 -8.47 -17.97
C LEU A 332 14.84 -9.69 -18.39
N GLY A 333 14.89 -10.72 -17.52
CA GLY A 333 15.52 -11.99 -17.81
C GLY A 333 14.86 -13.08 -16.99
N LYS A 334 14.70 -14.27 -17.56
CA LYS A 334 14.14 -15.45 -16.92
C LYS A 334 15.10 -16.62 -17.04
N ARG A 335 15.07 -17.55 -16.08
CA ARG A 335 15.70 -18.86 -16.26
C ARG A 335 14.88 -19.66 -17.27
N VAL A 336 15.56 -20.31 -18.18
CA VAL A 336 14.94 -21.14 -19.22
C VAL A 336 15.47 -22.56 -19.14
N ASP A 337 14.63 -23.52 -19.55
CA ASP A 337 15.02 -24.91 -19.71
C ASP A 337 15.90 -25.09 -20.96
N TYR A 338 16.53 -26.25 -21.07
CA TYR A 338 17.41 -26.61 -22.19
C TYR A 338 18.57 -25.64 -22.41
N SER A 339 19.10 -25.07 -21.33
CA SER A 339 20.26 -24.19 -21.33
C SER A 339 21.41 -24.81 -20.56
N GLY A 340 22.63 -24.56 -21.02
CA GLY A 340 23.85 -25.04 -20.40
C GLY A 340 24.92 -23.95 -20.34
N ARG A 341 25.91 -24.20 -19.52
CA ARG A 341 27.11 -23.34 -19.42
C ARG A 341 28.34 -24.23 -19.39
N SER A 342 29.33 -23.88 -20.23
CA SER A 342 30.61 -24.54 -20.25
C SER A 342 31.76 -23.54 -20.17
N VAL A 343 32.92 -24.05 -19.80
CA VAL A 343 34.15 -23.24 -19.86
C VAL A 343 34.58 -23.19 -21.32
N ILE A 344 34.94 -21.99 -21.77
CA ILE A 344 35.60 -21.78 -23.06
C ILE A 344 37.08 -21.71 -22.75
N ASP A 345 37.85 -22.62 -23.28
CA ASP A 345 39.30 -22.69 -23.10
C ASP A 345 40.00 -22.66 -24.45
N VAL A 346 41.21 -22.09 -24.47
CA VAL A 346 42.09 -22.08 -25.64
C VAL A 346 42.95 -23.31 -25.60
N GLY A 347 42.57 -24.37 -26.31
CA GLY A 347 43.35 -25.54 -26.44
C GLY A 347 44.42 -25.42 -27.53
N PRO A 348 45.70 -25.52 -27.19
CA PRO A 348 46.77 -25.40 -28.20
C PRO A 348 46.72 -26.49 -29.27
N ASN A 349 45.98 -27.56 -29.00
CA ASN A 349 45.86 -28.71 -29.92
C ASN A 349 44.54 -28.74 -30.72
N LEU A 350 43.67 -27.73 -30.57
CA LEU A 350 42.47 -27.58 -31.40
C LEU A 350 42.87 -26.99 -32.74
N LYS A 351 42.68 -27.78 -33.80
CA LYS A 351 42.89 -27.34 -35.19
C LYS A 351 41.65 -26.67 -35.75
#